data_ff3753e0da50e4d4da21817f93727666
#
_entry.id   ff3753e0da50e4d4da21817f93727666
#
_cell.length_a   1.000
_cell.length_b   1.000
_cell.length_c   1.000
_cell.angle_alpha   90.00
_cell.angle_beta   90.00
_cell.angle_gamma   90.00
#
_symmetry.space_group_name_H-M   'P 1'
#
loop_
_entity.id
_entity.type
_entity.pdbx_description
1 polymer ?
#
loop_
_entity_poly.entity_id
_entity_poly.type
_entity_poly.pdbx_seq_one_letter_code
_entity_poly.pdbx_strand_id
1 'polypeptide(L)'
;MNQLSQETSPYLLQHATNPVHWKAWNPNSLSEAKEKNKLIIISIGYSACHWCHVMEHESFEDDEVADVMNAHFISIKVDREERPDVDSVYMKAIQIMTGRGGWPLNVVTLPDGRPVWGGTYFRKQDWMQTLSQLQEIYLSAPEKMIDYADKLHQGIQYIGIIQNENQNVIPSAVEAQEQILALVEKWKMSFDLEFGGIASSPKFMMPNNYHFLLRFAHQKNDNELLEFVNLTLTRMAFGGVFDTVDGGFSRYSVDNKWHVPHFEKMLYDNGQLVSLYSDAYKLTSNPLYKQVIEKTLSFVERELMNEDGGFYCALDADSLNAENHLEEGAFMCGKFLN
;
A
#
# COMPACT_ATOMS: atom_id res chain seq x y z
N MET A 1 -1.36 -18.03 22.60
CA MET A 1 -0.68 -18.88 21.60
C MET A 1 -1.01 -18.32 20.23
N ASN A 2 0.00 -18.25 19.36
CA ASN A 2 -0.14 -17.83 17.97
C ASN A 2 -1.07 -18.80 17.19
N GLN A 3 -2.01 -18.28 16.40
CA GLN A 3 -3.03 -19.08 15.71
C GLN A 3 -2.91 -19.04 14.18
N LEU A 4 -1.90 -18.32 13.64
CA LEU A 4 -1.79 -18.06 12.20
C LEU A 4 -1.38 -19.29 11.37
N SER A 5 -0.86 -20.35 11.98
CA SER A 5 -0.51 -21.59 11.29
C SER A 5 -1.69 -22.32 10.64
N GLN A 6 -2.93 -21.90 10.93
CA GLN A 6 -4.16 -22.46 10.36
C GLN A 6 -4.69 -21.64 9.17
N GLU A 7 -4.04 -20.50 8.87
CA GLU A 7 -4.47 -19.58 7.81
C GLU A 7 -3.91 -20.00 6.44
N THR A 8 -4.46 -19.42 5.37
CA THR A 8 -4.04 -19.69 3.99
C THR A 8 -3.24 -18.55 3.36
N SER A 9 -3.34 -17.35 3.94
CA SER A 9 -2.58 -16.19 3.49
C SER A 9 -1.07 -16.41 3.65
N PRO A 10 -0.26 -16.25 2.61
CA PRO A 10 1.19 -16.30 2.72
C PRO A 10 1.74 -15.31 3.75
N TYR A 11 1.18 -14.09 3.80
CA TYR A 11 1.57 -13.08 4.77
C TYR A 11 1.27 -13.49 6.23
N LEU A 12 0.11 -14.07 6.49
CA LEU A 12 -0.21 -14.55 7.84
C LEU A 12 0.67 -15.72 8.25
N LEU A 13 0.95 -16.63 7.33
CA LEU A 13 1.82 -17.78 7.56
C LEU A 13 3.27 -17.40 7.88
N GLN A 14 3.80 -16.32 7.27
CA GLN A 14 5.12 -15.77 7.60
C GLN A 14 5.24 -15.46 9.10
N HIS A 15 4.18 -14.95 9.71
CA HIS A 15 4.12 -14.60 11.14
C HIS A 15 3.70 -15.74 12.08
N ALA A 16 3.48 -16.94 11.56
CA ALA A 16 2.96 -18.07 12.36
C ALA A 16 3.91 -18.56 13.45
N THR A 17 5.21 -18.31 13.32
CA THR A 17 6.27 -18.69 14.26
C THR A 17 6.65 -17.61 15.26
N ASN A 18 6.13 -16.39 15.09
CA ASN A 18 6.44 -15.30 16.03
C ASN A 18 5.97 -15.64 17.46
N PRO A 19 6.70 -15.20 18.51
CA PRO A 19 6.30 -15.39 19.92
C PRO A 19 5.05 -14.59 20.29
N VAL A 20 4.67 -13.58 19.52
CA VAL A 20 3.42 -12.84 19.67
C VAL A 20 2.21 -13.76 19.43
N HIS A 21 1.20 -13.68 20.28
CA HIS A 21 -0.03 -14.47 20.18
C HIS A 21 -0.97 -13.93 19.09
N TRP A 22 -0.46 -13.88 17.86
CA TRP A 22 -1.21 -13.41 16.69
C TRP A 22 -2.47 -14.24 16.43
N LYS A 23 -3.52 -13.55 16.02
CA LYS A 23 -4.80 -14.07 15.54
C LYS A 23 -5.12 -13.46 14.18
N ALA A 24 -5.89 -14.15 13.36
CA ALA A 24 -6.46 -13.56 12.17
C ALA A 24 -7.66 -12.65 12.52
N TRP A 25 -8.00 -11.74 11.61
CA TRP A 25 -9.20 -10.92 11.72
C TRP A 25 -10.46 -11.76 11.50
N ASN A 26 -11.15 -12.06 12.58
CA ASN A 26 -12.40 -12.81 12.56
C ASN A 26 -13.30 -12.43 13.76
N PRO A 27 -14.59 -12.80 13.75
CA PRO A 27 -15.52 -12.50 14.85
C PRO A 27 -15.07 -13.00 16.22
N ASN A 28 -14.40 -14.16 16.29
CA ASN A 28 -13.95 -14.73 17.55
C ASN A 28 -12.84 -13.90 18.19
N SER A 29 -11.87 -13.43 17.41
CA SER A 29 -10.78 -12.55 17.87
C SER A 29 -11.32 -11.23 18.41
N LEU A 30 -12.33 -10.65 17.73
CA LEU A 30 -12.99 -9.42 18.16
C LEU A 30 -13.87 -9.63 19.42
N SER A 31 -14.56 -10.77 19.53
CA SER A 31 -15.34 -11.11 20.72
C SER A 31 -14.45 -11.31 21.93
N GLU A 32 -13.31 -12.00 21.77
CA GLU A 32 -12.32 -12.19 22.84
C GLU A 32 -11.80 -10.87 23.40
N ALA A 33 -11.55 -9.87 22.54
CA ALA A 33 -11.11 -8.54 22.96
C ALA A 33 -12.17 -7.85 23.85
N LYS A 34 -13.45 -7.97 23.47
CA LYS A 34 -14.58 -7.43 24.26
C LYS A 34 -14.76 -8.15 25.57
N GLU A 35 -14.72 -9.49 25.57
CA GLU A 35 -14.88 -10.30 26.77
C GLU A 35 -13.77 -10.06 27.80
N LYS A 36 -12.52 -9.92 27.32
CA LYS A 36 -11.36 -9.67 28.17
C LYS A 36 -11.15 -8.19 28.48
N ASN A 37 -11.93 -7.30 27.88
CA ASN A 37 -11.79 -5.84 27.97
C ASN A 37 -10.34 -5.37 27.69
N LYS A 38 -9.72 -5.90 26.64
CA LYS A 38 -8.36 -5.59 26.22
C LYS A 38 -8.35 -4.73 24.95
N LEU A 39 -7.43 -3.78 24.89
CA LEU A 39 -7.12 -3.08 23.63
C LEU A 39 -6.69 -4.10 22.56
N ILE A 40 -6.94 -3.78 21.29
CA ILE A 40 -6.55 -4.61 20.16
C ILE A 40 -5.37 -3.92 19.47
N ILE A 41 -4.32 -4.68 19.17
CA ILE A 41 -3.30 -4.30 18.20
C ILE A 41 -3.69 -4.93 16.86
N ILE A 42 -3.83 -4.12 15.84
CA ILE A 42 -4.08 -4.55 14.46
C ILE A 42 -2.86 -4.18 13.65
N SER A 43 -2.15 -5.20 13.14
CA SER A 43 -0.99 -5.02 12.27
C SER A 43 -1.34 -5.51 10.86
N ILE A 44 -1.36 -4.60 9.89
CA ILE A 44 -1.78 -4.84 8.51
C ILE A 44 -0.57 -4.72 7.59
N GLY A 45 -0.45 -5.65 6.66
CA GLY A 45 0.60 -5.67 5.66
C GLY A 45 0.24 -6.61 4.50
N TYR A 46 1.24 -7.05 3.77
CA TYR A 46 1.12 -8.00 2.66
C TYR A 46 2.45 -8.75 2.49
N SER A 47 2.44 -9.88 1.78
CA SER A 47 3.58 -10.80 1.74
C SER A 47 4.87 -10.20 1.17
N ALA A 48 4.80 -9.33 0.15
CA ALA A 48 5.95 -8.68 -0.46
C ALA A 48 6.32 -7.33 0.21
N CYS A 49 5.86 -7.08 1.43
CA CYS A 49 6.07 -5.80 2.12
C CYS A 49 7.41 -5.79 2.87
N HIS A 50 8.46 -5.25 2.26
CA HIS A 50 9.79 -5.16 2.87
C HIS A 50 9.79 -4.58 4.29
N TRP A 51 9.19 -3.42 4.53
CA TRP A 51 9.13 -2.81 5.87
C TRP A 51 8.30 -3.60 6.89
N CYS A 52 7.38 -4.49 6.41
CA CYS A 52 6.70 -5.42 7.28
C CYS A 52 7.66 -6.51 7.79
N HIS A 53 8.54 -7.03 6.93
CA HIS A 53 9.59 -7.98 7.28
C HIS A 53 10.60 -7.35 8.24
N VAL A 54 11.04 -6.11 7.96
CA VAL A 54 11.95 -5.38 8.86
C VAL A 54 11.34 -5.26 10.25
N MET A 55 10.06 -4.85 10.38
CA MET A 55 9.40 -4.73 11.68
C MET A 55 9.16 -6.09 12.35
N GLU A 56 8.97 -7.16 11.58
CA GLU A 56 8.88 -8.52 12.09
C GLU A 56 10.17 -8.91 12.79
N HIS A 57 11.30 -8.83 12.10
CA HIS A 57 12.61 -9.21 12.64
C HIS A 57 13.07 -8.33 13.80
N GLU A 58 12.81 -7.02 13.74
CA GLU A 58 13.21 -6.10 14.80
C GLU A 58 12.32 -6.11 16.03
N SER A 59 11.03 -6.51 15.87
CA SER A 59 10.05 -6.35 16.94
C SER A 59 9.20 -7.59 17.18
N PHE A 60 8.59 -8.20 16.17
CA PHE A 60 7.58 -9.25 16.41
C PHE A 60 8.18 -10.63 16.70
N GLU A 61 9.46 -10.85 16.38
CA GLU A 61 10.23 -12.03 16.75
C GLU A 61 10.91 -11.90 18.13
N ASP A 62 10.83 -10.73 18.76
CA ASP A 62 11.47 -10.44 20.02
C ASP A 62 10.58 -10.81 21.21
N ASP A 63 11.10 -11.61 22.15
CA ASP A 63 10.36 -12.11 23.30
C ASP A 63 9.89 -11.00 24.26
N GLU A 64 10.67 -9.92 24.46
CA GLU A 64 10.27 -8.81 25.35
C GLU A 64 9.08 -8.04 24.75
N VAL A 65 9.07 -7.84 23.45
CA VAL A 65 7.94 -7.23 22.72
C VAL A 65 6.72 -8.14 22.83
N ALA A 66 6.92 -9.43 22.60
CA ALA A 66 5.86 -10.42 22.68
C ALA A 66 5.24 -10.49 24.08
N ASP A 67 6.05 -10.42 25.13
CA ASP A 67 5.56 -10.42 26.52
C ASP A 67 4.63 -9.23 26.78
N VAL A 68 5.02 -8.02 26.38
CA VAL A 68 4.18 -6.82 26.51
C VAL A 68 2.88 -6.96 25.71
N MET A 69 2.97 -7.37 24.45
CA MET A 69 1.82 -7.51 23.57
C MET A 69 0.85 -8.59 24.10
N ASN A 70 1.36 -9.76 24.47
CA ASN A 70 0.55 -10.89 24.93
C ASN A 70 -0.12 -10.64 26.30
N ALA A 71 0.57 -9.92 27.21
CA ALA A 71 0.02 -9.59 28.52
C ALA A 71 -1.17 -8.64 28.43
N HIS A 72 -1.08 -7.62 27.59
CA HIS A 72 -1.97 -6.46 27.68
C HIS A 72 -2.94 -6.30 26.51
N PHE A 73 -2.67 -6.93 25.35
CA PHE A 73 -3.43 -6.71 24.12
C PHE A 73 -4.00 -8.02 23.55
N ILE A 74 -4.97 -7.88 22.66
CA ILE A 74 -5.32 -8.89 21.67
C ILE A 74 -4.64 -8.48 20.36
N SER A 75 -3.71 -9.29 19.87
CA SER A 75 -2.91 -8.99 18.68
C SER A 75 -3.52 -9.66 17.46
N ILE A 76 -3.93 -8.86 16.49
CA ILE A 76 -4.56 -9.30 15.23
C ILE A 76 -3.66 -8.93 14.06
N LYS A 77 -3.34 -9.92 13.22
CA LYS A 77 -2.63 -9.75 11.97
C LYS A 77 -3.62 -9.75 10.80
N VAL A 78 -3.42 -8.86 9.84
CA VAL A 78 -4.33 -8.71 8.69
C VAL A 78 -3.52 -8.67 7.40
N ASP A 79 -3.86 -9.54 6.46
CA ASP A 79 -3.39 -9.41 5.09
C ASP A 79 -4.31 -8.44 4.33
N ARG A 80 -3.75 -7.31 3.88
CA ARG A 80 -4.51 -6.30 3.13
C ARG A 80 -5.03 -6.81 1.77
N GLU A 81 -4.37 -7.81 1.21
CA GLU A 81 -4.76 -8.36 -0.09
C GLU A 81 -5.98 -9.26 0.03
N GLU A 82 -6.16 -9.95 1.17
CA GLU A 82 -7.36 -10.71 1.50
C GLU A 82 -8.46 -9.83 2.12
N ARG A 83 -8.06 -8.81 2.92
CA ARG A 83 -8.99 -7.95 3.67
C ARG A 83 -8.78 -6.46 3.36
N PRO A 84 -8.94 -6.04 2.09
CA PRO A 84 -8.84 -4.64 1.70
C PRO A 84 -9.92 -3.76 2.35
N ASP A 85 -11.04 -4.34 2.76
CA ASP A 85 -12.12 -3.70 3.52
C ASP A 85 -11.62 -3.20 4.88
N VAL A 86 -10.89 -4.05 5.63
CA VAL A 86 -10.29 -3.71 6.93
C VAL A 86 -9.16 -2.70 6.74
N ASP A 87 -8.25 -2.96 5.79
CA ASP A 87 -7.13 -2.07 5.47
C ASP A 87 -7.62 -0.64 5.17
N SER A 88 -8.62 -0.48 4.32
CA SER A 88 -9.12 0.83 3.90
C SER A 88 -9.68 1.66 5.06
N VAL A 89 -10.33 1.04 6.03
CA VAL A 89 -10.89 1.73 7.22
C VAL A 89 -9.76 2.25 8.10
N TYR A 90 -8.81 1.39 8.45
CA TYR A 90 -7.71 1.78 9.34
C TYR A 90 -6.68 2.69 8.65
N MET A 91 -6.48 2.54 7.34
CA MET A 91 -5.68 3.48 6.55
C MET A 91 -6.25 4.90 6.61
N LYS A 92 -7.57 5.06 6.45
CA LYS A 92 -8.24 6.36 6.62
C LYS A 92 -8.05 6.94 8.02
N ALA A 93 -8.18 6.10 9.05
CA ALA A 93 -7.95 6.51 10.42
C ALA A 93 -6.53 7.08 10.61
N ILE A 94 -5.51 6.37 10.11
CA ILE A 94 -4.12 6.81 10.21
C ILE A 94 -3.87 8.08 9.40
N GLN A 95 -4.44 8.20 8.21
CA GLN A 95 -4.33 9.43 7.41
C GLN A 95 -4.95 10.64 8.11
N ILE A 96 -6.06 10.47 8.84
CA ILE A 96 -6.65 11.54 9.66
C ILE A 96 -5.71 11.90 10.82
N MET A 97 -5.14 10.92 11.51
CA MET A 97 -4.28 11.14 12.68
C MET A 97 -2.92 11.74 12.33
N THR A 98 -2.31 11.32 11.22
CA THR A 98 -0.89 11.60 10.92
C THR A 98 -0.65 12.37 9.62
N GLY A 99 -1.67 12.54 8.79
CA GLY A 99 -1.58 13.16 7.47
C GLY A 99 -1.00 12.24 6.38
N ARG A 100 -0.59 11.03 6.71
CA ARG A 100 0.04 10.06 5.79
C ARG A 100 -0.31 8.64 6.20
N GLY A 101 -0.06 7.66 5.30
CA GLY A 101 -0.27 6.24 5.53
C GLY A 101 0.80 5.42 4.82
N GLY A 102 0.74 4.11 4.97
CA GLY A 102 1.68 3.14 4.38
C GLY A 102 1.66 1.83 5.14
N TRP A 103 2.47 0.89 4.73
CA TRP A 103 2.61 -0.42 5.38
C TRP A 103 4.07 -0.63 5.82
N PRO A 104 4.29 -1.36 6.98
CA PRO A 104 3.24 -1.95 7.82
C PRO A 104 2.32 -0.88 8.39
N LEU A 105 1.03 -1.17 8.51
CA LEU A 105 0.05 -0.30 9.15
C LEU A 105 -0.29 -0.88 10.51
N ASN A 106 0.10 -0.20 11.58
CA ASN A 106 -0.12 -0.63 12.95
C ASN A 106 -1.10 0.29 13.65
N VAL A 107 -2.17 -0.28 14.19
CA VAL A 107 -3.26 0.46 14.82
C VAL A 107 -3.58 -0.15 16.16
N VAL A 108 -3.74 0.68 17.19
CA VAL A 108 -4.32 0.27 18.45
C VAL A 108 -5.76 0.75 18.53
N THR A 109 -6.65 -0.16 18.90
CA THR A 109 -8.08 0.12 18.96
C THR A 109 -8.65 -0.21 20.34
N LEU A 110 -9.81 0.37 20.65
CA LEU A 110 -10.67 -0.10 21.74
C LEU A 110 -11.11 -1.55 21.46
N PRO A 111 -11.64 -2.27 22.49
CA PRO A 111 -12.12 -3.64 22.31
C PRO A 111 -13.23 -3.81 21.27
N ASP A 112 -13.88 -2.74 20.87
CA ASP A 112 -14.93 -2.71 19.85
C ASP A 112 -14.42 -2.39 18.43
N GLY A 113 -13.11 -2.19 18.28
CA GLY A 113 -12.45 -1.93 17.00
C GLY A 113 -12.31 -0.46 16.63
N ARG A 114 -12.81 0.51 17.42
CA ARG A 114 -12.61 1.93 17.16
C ARG A 114 -11.15 2.32 17.40
N PRO A 115 -10.46 2.93 16.42
CA PRO A 115 -9.04 3.25 16.52
C PRO A 115 -8.79 4.39 17.52
N VAL A 116 -7.67 4.28 18.27
CA VAL A 116 -7.23 5.29 19.24
C VAL A 116 -5.83 5.80 18.97
N TRP A 117 -5.03 5.01 18.27
CA TRP A 117 -3.66 5.37 17.93
C TRP A 117 -3.17 4.50 16.77
N GLY A 118 -2.14 4.97 16.05
CA GLY A 118 -1.46 4.14 15.07
C GLY A 118 -0.46 4.92 14.21
N GLY A 119 0.19 4.18 13.34
CA GLY A 119 1.18 4.65 12.40
C GLY A 119 1.68 3.50 11.53
N THR A 120 2.84 3.71 10.92
CA THR A 120 3.42 2.72 10.01
C THR A 120 4.51 1.91 10.74
N TYR A 121 5.76 2.06 10.37
CA TYR A 121 6.88 1.39 10.99
C TYR A 121 7.27 2.05 12.32
N PHE A 122 7.64 1.22 13.31
CA PHE A 122 8.16 1.63 14.61
C PHE A 122 9.38 0.79 14.98
N ARG A 123 10.41 1.43 15.53
CA ARG A 123 11.53 0.74 16.15
C ARG A 123 11.07 0.02 17.44
N LYS A 124 11.71 -1.07 17.81
CA LYS A 124 11.40 -1.86 18.99
C LYS A 124 11.13 -1.02 20.25
N GLN A 125 12.05 -0.11 20.59
CA GLN A 125 11.93 0.71 21.79
C GLN A 125 10.72 1.65 21.78
N ASP A 126 10.50 2.33 20.62
CA ASP A 126 9.39 3.25 20.47
C ASP A 126 8.04 2.50 20.52
N TRP A 127 8.01 1.29 19.93
CA TRP A 127 6.85 0.42 19.95
C TRP A 127 6.49 0.01 21.37
N MET A 128 7.44 -0.54 22.14
CA MET A 128 7.23 -0.97 23.52
C MET A 128 6.80 0.17 24.43
N GLN A 129 7.47 1.34 24.32
CA GLN A 129 7.12 2.53 25.11
C GLN A 129 5.70 3.00 24.81
N THR A 130 5.34 3.05 23.54
CA THR A 130 4.00 3.47 23.13
C THR A 130 2.91 2.52 23.62
N LEU A 131 3.12 1.21 23.47
CA LEU A 131 2.16 0.22 23.95
C LEU A 131 1.95 0.31 25.48
N SER A 132 3.02 0.49 26.23
CA SER A 132 2.95 0.67 27.68
C SER A 132 2.17 1.93 28.07
N GLN A 133 2.42 3.06 27.39
CA GLN A 133 1.69 4.30 27.64
C GLN A 133 0.19 4.18 27.29
N LEU A 134 -0.13 3.54 26.17
CA LEU A 134 -1.54 3.33 25.77
C LEU A 134 -2.28 2.46 26.79
N GLN A 135 -1.62 1.40 27.28
CA GLN A 135 -2.18 0.54 28.30
C GLN A 135 -2.40 1.30 29.62
N GLU A 136 -1.44 2.12 30.05
CA GLU A 136 -1.58 2.96 31.25
C GLU A 136 -2.75 3.94 31.13
N ILE A 137 -2.89 4.62 29.99
CA ILE A 137 -4.01 5.53 29.75
C ILE A 137 -5.34 4.78 29.74
N TYR A 138 -5.39 3.58 29.14
CA TYR A 138 -6.62 2.78 29.11
C TYR A 138 -7.07 2.34 30.49
N LEU A 139 -6.12 2.04 31.40
CA LEU A 139 -6.42 1.65 32.78
C LEU A 139 -6.77 2.84 33.67
N SER A 140 -6.10 3.98 33.48
CA SER A 140 -6.25 5.14 34.38
C SER A 140 -7.33 6.14 33.96
N ALA A 141 -7.59 6.28 32.65
CA ALA A 141 -8.52 7.25 32.10
C ALA A 141 -9.18 6.74 30.79
N PRO A 142 -9.91 5.60 30.82
CA PRO A 142 -10.50 4.98 29.64
C PRO A 142 -11.47 5.90 28.88
N GLU A 143 -12.17 6.77 29.60
CA GLU A 143 -13.12 7.75 29.03
C GLU A 143 -12.44 8.71 28.04
N LYS A 144 -11.18 9.08 28.24
CA LYS A 144 -10.44 9.95 27.32
C LYS A 144 -10.17 9.23 26.00
N MET A 145 -9.83 7.95 26.06
CA MET A 145 -9.65 7.14 24.85
C MET A 145 -10.95 6.94 24.10
N ILE A 146 -12.04 6.70 24.82
CA ILE A 146 -13.39 6.55 24.23
C ILE A 146 -13.82 7.83 23.52
N ASP A 147 -13.68 8.99 24.15
CA ASP A 147 -14.03 10.30 23.56
C ASP A 147 -13.18 10.56 22.29
N TYR A 148 -11.89 10.26 22.33
CA TYR A 148 -11.02 10.38 21.17
C TYR A 148 -11.44 9.43 20.03
N ALA A 149 -11.72 8.17 20.35
CA ALA A 149 -12.15 7.17 19.38
C ALA A 149 -13.48 7.56 18.72
N ASP A 150 -14.42 8.14 19.48
CA ASP A 150 -15.69 8.62 18.96
C ASP A 150 -15.51 9.77 17.95
N LYS A 151 -14.67 10.74 18.29
CA LYS A 151 -14.34 11.86 17.39
C LYS A 151 -13.68 11.39 16.11
N LEU A 152 -12.72 10.46 16.23
CA LEU A 152 -12.04 9.90 15.08
C LEU A 152 -12.98 9.06 14.20
N HIS A 153 -13.85 8.26 14.81
CA HIS A 153 -14.86 7.47 14.10
C HIS A 153 -15.82 8.36 13.30
N GLN A 154 -16.28 9.47 13.89
CA GLN A 154 -17.07 10.47 13.17
C GLN A 154 -16.29 11.07 12.00
N GLY A 155 -14.99 11.38 12.18
CA GLY A 155 -14.13 11.88 11.11
C GLY A 155 -13.99 10.89 9.96
N ILE A 156 -13.84 9.58 10.24
CA ILE A 156 -13.76 8.53 9.22
C ILE A 156 -15.06 8.45 8.42
N GLN A 157 -16.22 8.51 9.09
CA GLN A 157 -17.51 8.52 8.43
C GLN A 157 -17.71 9.76 7.57
N TYR A 158 -17.29 10.93 8.05
CA TYR A 158 -17.41 12.20 7.35
C TYR A 158 -16.63 12.23 6.04
N ILE A 159 -15.39 11.73 6.03
CA ILE A 159 -14.54 11.66 4.81
C ILE A 159 -15.07 10.62 3.79
N GLY A 160 -15.78 9.59 4.26
CA GLY A 160 -16.40 8.59 3.40
C GLY A 160 -17.64 9.08 2.65
N ILE A 161 -18.22 10.19 3.10
CA ILE A 161 -19.37 10.82 2.46
C ILE A 161 -18.84 12.00 1.63
N ILE A 162 -18.87 11.86 0.30
CA ILE A 162 -18.78 13.06 -0.54
C ILE A 162 -19.97 13.94 -0.14
N GLN A 163 -19.71 14.94 0.68
CA GLN A 163 -20.73 15.91 1.03
C GLN A 163 -21.03 16.75 -0.21
N ASN A 164 -22.01 16.32 -0.96
CA ASN A 164 -22.79 17.27 -1.72
C ASN A 164 -23.63 18.04 -0.69
N GLU A 165 -23.22 19.23 -0.32
CA GLU A 165 -24.04 20.16 0.49
C GLU A 165 -25.44 20.38 -0.12
N ASN A 166 -25.58 20.02 -1.40
CA ASN A 166 -26.84 19.97 -2.15
C ASN A 166 -27.21 18.51 -2.50
N GLN A 167 -27.61 17.73 -1.52
CA GLN A 167 -27.95 16.28 -1.66
C GLN A 167 -29.05 15.94 -2.70
N ASN A 168 -29.65 16.92 -3.38
CA ASN A 168 -30.73 16.71 -4.34
C ASN A 168 -30.47 17.24 -5.76
N VAL A 169 -29.29 17.74 -6.08
CA VAL A 169 -28.98 18.23 -7.42
C VAL A 169 -27.90 17.35 -8.03
N ILE A 170 -28.31 16.43 -8.91
CA ILE A 170 -27.37 15.80 -9.83
C ILE A 170 -26.83 16.94 -10.71
N PRO A 171 -25.51 17.23 -10.69
CA PRO A 171 -24.98 18.31 -11.53
C PRO A 171 -25.31 18.02 -12.98
N SER A 172 -25.68 19.04 -13.74
CA SER A 172 -25.84 18.92 -15.18
C SER A 172 -24.53 18.41 -15.81
N ALA A 173 -24.60 17.82 -16.98
CA ALA A 173 -23.40 17.35 -17.69
C ALA A 173 -22.39 18.50 -17.90
N VAL A 174 -22.85 19.75 -18.05
CA VAL A 174 -22.00 20.93 -18.20
C VAL A 174 -21.27 21.25 -16.89
N GLU A 175 -22.00 21.33 -15.77
CA GLU A 175 -21.40 21.58 -14.44
C GLU A 175 -20.40 20.49 -14.03
N ALA A 176 -20.73 19.22 -14.26
CA ALA A 176 -19.81 18.11 -14.03
C ALA A 176 -18.53 18.24 -14.86
N GLN A 177 -18.65 18.66 -16.13
CA GLN A 177 -17.53 18.88 -17.01
C GLN A 177 -16.64 20.04 -16.55
N GLU A 178 -17.23 21.16 -16.10
CA GLU A 178 -16.50 22.29 -15.56
C GLU A 178 -15.74 21.92 -14.28
N GLN A 179 -16.37 21.13 -13.39
CA GLN A 179 -15.72 20.63 -12.19
C GLN A 179 -14.50 19.72 -12.52
N ILE A 180 -14.65 18.83 -13.50
CA ILE A 180 -13.54 17.97 -13.94
C ILE A 180 -12.40 18.82 -14.52
N LEU A 181 -12.70 19.82 -15.35
CA LEU A 181 -11.69 20.73 -15.89
C LEU A 181 -10.95 21.45 -14.75
N ALA A 182 -11.66 22.01 -13.79
CA ALA A 182 -11.04 22.69 -12.65
C ALA A 182 -10.15 21.75 -11.81
N LEU A 183 -10.57 20.50 -11.63
CA LEU A 183 -9.78 19.50 -10.92
C LEU A 183 -8.50 19.14 -11.69
N VAL A 184 -8.56 18.98 -13.02
CA VAL A 184 -7.39 18.70 -13.85
C VAL A 184 -6.41 19.88 -13.81
N GLU A 185 -6.88 21.12 -13.94
CA GLU A 185 -6.03 22.31 -13.84
C GLU A 185 -5.35 22.43 -12.47
N LYS A 186 -6.06 22.13 -11.39
CA LYS A 186 -5.46 22.07 -10.06
C LYS A 186 -4.41 20.97 -9.97
N TRP A 187 -4.63 19.83 -10.59
CA TRP A 187 -3.71 18.70 -10.59
C TRP A 187 -2.43 18.98 -11.37
N LYS A 188 -2.52 19.71 -12.51
CA LYS A 188 -1.36 20.15 -13.28
C LYS A 188 -0.31 20.89 -12.44
N MET A 189 -0.72 21.57 -11.36
CA MET A 189 0.20 22.28 -10.45
C MET A 189 1.15 21.36 -9.67
N SER A 190 0.85 20.07 -9.60
CA SER A 190 1.68 19.06 -8.92
C SER A 190 2.57 18.26 -9.88
N PHE A 191 2.52 18.55 -11.19
CA PHE A 191 3.25 17.81 -12.21
C PHE A 191 4.75 18.10 -12.19
N ASP A 192 5.53 17.05 -12.34
CA ASP A 192 6.97 17.13 -12.59
C ASP A 192 7.21 17.21 -14.11
N LEU A 193 7.50 18.41 -14.59
CA LEU A 193 7.69 18.65 -16.03
C LEU A 193 9.07 18.24 -16.54
N GLU A 194 9.99 17.83 -15.66
CA GLU A 194 11.33 17.35 -16.05
C GLU A 194 11.38 15.81 -16.09
N PHE A 195 10.88 15.15 -15.04
CA PHE A 195 10.93 13.69 -14.92
C PHE A 195 9.57 13.02 -15.12
N GLY A 196 8.52 13.79 -15.38
CA GLY A 196 7.15 13.27 -15.44
C GLY A 196 6.63 12.83 -14.08
N GLY A 197 5.36 12.48 -14.01
CA GLY A 197 4.75 12.08 -12.75
C GLY A 197 4.43 13.24 -11.83
N ILE A 198 4.15 12.92 -10.56
CA ILE A 198 3.96 13.92 -9.51
C ILE A 198 5.32 14.32 -8.92
N ALA A 199 5.51 15.60 -8.64
CA ALA A 199 6.75 16.13 -8.04
C ALA A 199 6.84 15.73 -6.55
N SER A 200 7.17 14.47 -6.28
CA SER A 200 7.28 13.90 -4.93
C SER A 200 8.34 12.82 -4.85
N SER A 201 8.76 12.49 -3.63
CA SER A 201 9.59 11.33 -3.29
C SER A 201 9.02 10.72 -2.00
N PRO A 202 8.74 9.41 -1.96
CA PRO A 202 8.80 8.45 -3.07
C PRO A 202 7.82 8.77 -4.20
N LYS A 203 8.09 8.26 -5.41
CA LYS A 203 7.30 8.52 -6.61
C LYS A 203 6.61 7.24 -7.09
N PHE A 204 5.27 7.24 -7.07
CA PHE A 204 4.43 6.11 -7.50
C PHE A 204 3.99 6.26 -8.95
N MET A 205 3.86 5.13 -9.66
CA MET A 205 3.50 5.11 -11.09
C MET A 205 2.03 5.47 -11.36
N MET A 206 1.14 5.33 -10.40
CA MET A 206 -0.28 5.76 -10.43
C MET A 206 -0.99 5.51 -11.78
N PRO A 207 -1.02 4.27 -12.30
CA PRO A 207 -1.45 3.98 -13.68
C PRO A 207 -2.87 4.45 -14.00
N ASN A 208 -3.80 4.34 -13.06
CA ASN A 208 -5.18 4.80 -13.24
C ASN A 208 -5.28 6.31 -13.46
N ASN A 209 -4.40 7.07 -12.78
CA ASN A 209 -4.35 8.52 -12.88
C ASN A 209 -3.91 8.93 -14.28
N TYR A 210 -2.82 8.33 -14.78
CA TYR A 210 -2.33 8.64 -16.14
C TYR A 210 -3.23 8.09 -17.23
N HIS A 211 -3.96 7.00 -16.96
CA HIS A 211 -4.96 6.48 -17.87
C HIS A 211 -6.15 7.47 -18.04
N PHE A 212 -6.59 8.03 -16.90
CA PHE A 212 -7.57 9.11 -16.94
C PHE A 212 -7.05 10.33 -17.72
N LEU A 213 -5.85 10.82 -17.40
CA LEU A 213 -5.25 11.99 -18.06
C LEU A 213 -5.03 11.76 -19.55
N LEU A 214 -4.60 10.57 -19.97
CA LEU A 214 -4.43 10.20 -21.38
C LEU A 214 -5.74 10.32 -22.16
N ARG A 215 -6.81 9.72 -21.63
CA ARG A 215 -8.15 9.74 -22.24
C ARG A 215 -8.74 11.15 -22.24
N PHE A 216 -8.57 11.87 -21.16
CA PHE A 216 -9.05 13.24 -21.01
C PHE A 216 -8.34 14.16 -22.02
N ALA A 217 -7.01 14.09 -22.11
CA ALA A 217 -6.21 14.85 -23.07
C ALA A 217 -6.65 14.60 -24.51
N HIS A 218 -6.84 13.32 -24.87
CA HIS A 218 -7.33 12.94 -26.20
C HIS A 218 -8.73 13.50 -26.49
N GLN A 219 -9.68 13.36 -25.56
CA GLN A 219 -11.06 13.83 -25.72
C GLN A 219 -11.17 15.37 -25.82
N LYS A 220 -10.28 16.09 -25.13
CA LYS A 220 -10.27 17.56 -25.09
C LYS A 220 -9.33 18.18 -26.14
N ASN A 221 -8.58 17.38 -26.89
CA ASN A 221 -7.48 17.82 -27.76
C ASN A 221 -6.45 18.67 -27.01
N ASP A 222 -6.17 18.32 -25.73
CA ASP A 222 -5.16 18.97 -24.89
C ASP A 222 -3.79 18.36 -25.17
N ASN A 223 -3.06 18.93 -26.13
CA ASN A 223 -1.75 18.42 -26.53
C ASN A 223 -0.69 18.56 -25.44
N GLU A 224 -0.75 19.62 -24.63
CA GLU A 224 0.20 19.83 -23.52
C GLU A 224 0.07 18.72 -22.48
N LEU A 225 -1.16 18.39 -22.11
CA LEU A 225 -1.43 17.29 -21.19
C LEU A 225 -1.03 15.93 -21.78
N LEU A 226 -1.25 15.72 -23.07
CA LEU A 226 -0.81 14.52 -23.78
C LEU A 226 0.72 14.39 -23.78
N GLU A 227 1.44 15.48 -24.03
CA GLU A 227 2.91 15.51 -23.96
C GLU A 227 3.41 15.20 -22.55
N PHE A 228 2.76 15.73 -21.51
CA PHE A 228 3.09 15.40 -20.12
C PHE A 228 2.90 13.91 -19.79
N VAL A 229 1.80 13.29 -20.25
CA VAL A 229 1.59 11.85 -20.06
C VAL A 229 2.66 11.05 -20.81
N ASN A 230 2.98 11.42 -22.04
CA ASN A 230 4.02 10.76 -22.82
C ASN A 230 5.42 10.92 -22.19
N LEU A 231 5.74 12.10 -21.64
CA LEU A 231 6.95 12.31 -20.86
C LEU A 231 7.01 11.34 -19.69
N THR A 232 5.93 11.25 -18.91
CA THR A 232 5.85 10.36 -17.75
C THR A 232 6.08 8.90 -18.13
N LEU A 233 5.37 8.38 -19.14
CA LEU A 233 5.51 7.01 -19.61
C LEU A 233 6.92 6.73 -20.14
N THR A 234 7.50 7.66 -20.88
CA THR A 234 8.86 7.53 -21.42
C THR A 234 9.89 7.50 -20.29
N ARG A 235 9.76 8.39 -19.30
CA ARG A 235 10.68 8.43 -18.15
C ARG A 235 10.58 7.18 -17.27
N MET A 236 9.38 6.63 -17.07
CA MET A 236 9.21 5.33 -16.37
C MET A 236 9.87 4.19 -17.16
N ALA A 237 9.68 4.14 -18.49
CA ALA A 237 10.24 3.08 -19.35
C ALA A 237 11.77 3.07 -19.41
N PHE A 238 12.41 4.24 -19.28
CA PHE A 238 13.87 4.37 -19.24
C PHE A 238 14.43 4.47 -17.80
N GLY A 239 13.57 4.55 -16.81
CA GLY A 239 13.97 4.59 -15.40
C GLY A 239 14.26 3.21 -14.83
N GLY A 240 14.88 3.17 -13.64
CA GLY A 240 15.14 1.94 -12.92
C GLY A 240 13.87 1.20 -12.44
N VAL A 241 12.71 1.87 -12.45
CA VAL A 241 11.43 1.21 -12.10
C VAL A 241 10.96 0.21 -13.14
N PHE A 242 11.45 0.28 -14.38
CA PHE A 242 11.20 -0.72 -15.41
C PHE A 242 12.41 -1.62 -15.59
N ASP A 243 12.23 -2.91 -15.39
CA ASP A 243 13.26 -3.91 -15.64
C ASP A 243 13.47 -4.11 -17.14
N THR A 244 14.52 -3.51 -17.68
CA THR A 244 14.81 -3.56 -19.11
C THR A 244 15.36 -4.92 -19.56
N VAL A 245 15.78 -5.79 -18.65
CA VAL A 245 16.32 -7.13 -18.92
C VAL A 245 15.19 -8.14 -18.94
N ASP A 246 14.52 -8.33 -17.80
CA ASP A 246 13.53 -9.40 -17.60
C ASP A 246 12.08 -8.93 -17.73
N GLY A 247 11.85 -7.63 -17.83
CA GLY A 247 10.52 -7.03 -17.95
C GLY A 247 9.83 -6.80 -16.60
N GLY A 248 8.71 -6.13 -16.68
CA GLY A 248 7.91 -5.78 -15.53
C GLY A 248 8.38 -4.52 -14.79
N PHE A 249 7.45 -3.93 -14.07
CA PHE A 249 7.66 -2.71 -13.29
C PHE A 249 7.76 -3.03 -11.80
N SER A 250 8.72 -2.41 -11.15
CA SER A 250 8.78 -2.31 -9.69
C SER A 250 7.68 -1.37 -9.19
N ARG A 251 7.30 -1.49 -7.91
CA ARG A 251 6.13 -0.85 -7.34
C ARG A 251 6.19 0.69 -7.33
N TYR A 252 7.34 1.26 -6.98
CA TYR A 252 7.57 2.71 -6.96
C TYR A 252 9.06 3.04 -7.01
N SER A 253 9.37 4.32 -7.24
CA SER A 253 10.72 4.86 -7.11
C SER A 253 10.91 5.51 -5.74
N VAL A 254 12.03 5.23 -5.09
CA VAL A 254 12.41 5.87 -3.83
C VAL A 254 12.76 7.34 -4.05
N ASP A 255 13.33 7.67 -5.21
CA ASP A 255 13.65 9.03 -5.64
C ASP A 255 12.56 9.64 -6.56
N ASN A 256 12.73 10.92 -6.88
CA ASN A 256 11.81 11.64 -7.76
C ASN A 256 12.11 11.52 -9.26
N LYS A 257 13.12 10.72 -9.66
CA LYS A 257 13.62 10.62 -11.05
C LYS A 257 13.31 9.29 -11.72
N TRP A 258 12.60 8.39 -11.04
CA TRP A 258 12.34 7.01 -11.45
C TRP A 258 13.61 6.14 -11.50
N HIS A 259 14.69 6.52 -10.76
CA HIS A 259 15.99 5.88 -10.89
C HIS A 259 16.19 4.71 -9.92
N VAL A 260 15.83 4.88 -8.64
CA VAL A 260 16.03 3.87 -7.59
C VAL A 260 14.71 3.17 -7.31
N PRO A 261 14.49 1.94 -7.80
CA PRO A 261 13.24 1.22 -7.58
C PRO A 261 13.16 0.65 -6.16
N HIS A 262 11.94 0.50 -5.65
CA HIS A 262 11.62 -0.48 -4.62
C HIS A 262 11.27 -1.78 -5.35
N PHE A 263 12.03 -2.85 -5.13
CA PHE A 263 12.13 -3.96 -6.05
C PHE A 263 10.92 -4.91 -6.12
N GLU A 264 9.95 -4.83 -5.22
CA GLU A 264 8.72 -5.62 -5.33
C GLU A 264 7.99 -5.36 -6.68
N LYS A 265 7.45 -6.41 -7.30
CA LYS A 265 6.69 -6.31 -8.55
C LYS A 265 5.30 -6.89 -8.35
N MET A 266 4.29 -6.01 -8.36
CA MET A 266 2.90 -6.40 -8.11
C MET A 266 2.19 -6.75 -9.42
N LEU A 267 1.42 -7.82 -9.43
CA LEU A 267 0.60 -8.21 -10.58
C LEU A 267 -0.37 -7.09 -11.01
N TYR A 268 -1.05 -6.48 -10.04
CA TYR A 268 -2.04 -5.44 -10.32
C TYR A 268 -1.43 -4.14 -10.85
N ASP A 269 -0.21 -3.76 -10.44
CA ASP A 269 0.50 -2.60 -10.99
C ASP A 269 0.89 -2.89 -12.45
N ASN A 270 1.48 -4.05 -12.71
CA ASN A 270 1.92 -4.46 -14.04
C ASN A 270 0.74 -4.60 -15.02
N GLY A 271 -0.36 -5.22 -14.60
CA GLY A 271 -1.57 -5.36 -15.41
C GLY A 271 -2.19 -4.00 -15.82
N GLN A 272 -2.24 -3.05 -14.88
CA GLN A 272 -2.75 -1.70 -15.15
C GLN A 272 -1.80 -0.91 -16.05
N LEU A 273 -0.47 -1.06 -15.87
CA LEU A 273 0.53 -0.41 -16.72
C LEU A 273 0.50 -0.96 -18.15
N VAL A 274 0.36 -2.26 -18.35
CA VAL A 274 0.15 -2.84 -19.68
C VAL A 274 -1.05 -2.20 -20.38
N SER A 275 -2.17 -2.02 -19.67
CA SER A 275 -3.37 -1.36 -20.22
C SER A 275 -3.10 0.09 -20.59
N LEU A 276 -2.44 0.86 -19.72
CA LEU A 276 -2.09 2.26 -19.95
C LEU A 276 -1.13 2.42 -21.16
N TYR A 277 -0.03 1.65 -21.20
CA TYR A 277 0.91 1.69 -22.32
C TYR A 277 0.27 1.24 -23.64
N SER A 278 -0.70 0.30 -23.59
CA SER A 278 -1.44 -0.14 -24.78
C SER A 278 -2.32 0.96 -25.35
N ASP A 279 -3.03 1.71 -24.52
CA ASP A 279 -3.83 2.86 -24.96
C ASP A 279 -2.92 4.00 -25.47
N ALA A 280 -1.79 4.25 -24.79
CA ALA A 280 -0.81 5.23 -25.26
C ALA A 280 -0.18 4.82 -26.62
N TYR A 281 0.12 3.53 -26.82
CA TYR A 281 0.63 3.01 -28.09
C TYR A 281 -0.38 3.19 -29.23
N LYS A 282 -1.68 2.94 -28.98
CA LYS A 282 -2.73 3.18 -29.98
C LYS A 282 -2.81 4.65 -30.44
N LEU A 283 -2.57 5.59 -29.53
CA LEU A 283 -2.60 7.02 -29.84
C LEU A 283 -1.33 7.52 -30.54
N THR A 284 -0.16 7.01 -30.15
CA THR A 284 1.13 7.58 -30.55
C THR A 284 1.91 6.72 -31.55
N SER A 285 1.61 5.43 -31.65
CA SER A 285 2.39 4.42 -32.38
C SER A 285 3.87 4.38 -31.94
N ASN A 286 4.19 4.82 -30.72
CA ASN A 286 5.56 4.84 -30.19
C ASN A 286 6.08 3.41 -29.97
N PRO A 287 7.14 2.96 -30.69
CA PRO A 287 7.65 1.59 -30.60
C PRO A 287 8.16 1.23 -29.19
N LEU A 288 8.60 2.21 -28.40
CA LEU A 288 9.00 1.99 -27.02
C LEU A 288 7.85 1.41 -26.19
N TYR A 289 6.62 1.93 -26.38
CA TYR A 289 5.47 1.47 -25.61
C TYR A 289 5.10 0.02 -25.96
N LYS A 290 5.18 -0.34 -27.24
CA LYS A 290 5.00 -1.74 -27.65
C LYS A 290 6.02 -2.66 -26.98
N GLN A 291 7.28 -2.27 -26.96
CA GLN A 291 8.36 -3.04 -26.35
C GLN A 291 8.14 -3.23 -24.83
N VAL A 292 7.71 -2.16 -24.12
CA VAL A 292 7.36 -2.22 -22.70
C VAL A 292 6.23 -3.20 -22.45
N ILE A 293 5.16 -3.16 -23.27
CA ILE A 293 4.01 -4.06 -23.16
C ILE A 293 4.47 -5.52 -23.32
N GLU A 294 5.20 -5.82 -24.40
CA GLU A 294 5.64 -7.19 -24.71
C GLU A 294 6.54 -7.75 -23.61
N LYS A 295 7.51 -6.97 -23.12
CA LYS A 295 8.38 -7.38 -22.01
C LYS A 295 7.62 -7.58 -20.70
N THR A 296 6.69 -6.69 -20.38
CA THR A 296 5.89 -6.82 -19.15
C THR A 296 4.98 -8.04 -19.20
N LEU A 297 4.34 -8.32 -20.32
CA LEU A 297 3.52 -9.54 -20.48
C LEU A 297 4.36 -10.80 -20.37
N SER A 298 5.54 -10.82 -21.01
CA SER A 298 6.46 -11.97 -20.91
C SER A 298 6.97 -12.19 -19.47
N PHE A 299 7.20 -11.11 -18.71
CA PHE A 299 7.52 -11.18 -17.29
C PHE A 299 6.36 -11.79 -16.48
N VAL A 300 5.14 -11.30 -16.67
CA VAL A 300 3.96 -11.80 -15.95
C VAL A 300 3.73 -13.29 -16.23
N GLU A 301 3.86 -13.71 -17.50
CA GLU A 301 3.69 -15.10 -17.88
C GLU A 301 4.78 -16.01 -17.27
N ARG A 302 6.01 -15.54 -17.22
CA ARG A 302 7.16 -16.34 -16.74
C ARG A 302 7.26 -16.40 -15.22
N GLU A 303 7.02 -15.27 -14.52
CA GLU A 303 7.33 -15.12 -13.09
C GLU A 303 6.07 -15.12 -12.19
N LEU A 304 4.94 -14.65 -12.71
CA LEU A 304 3.73 -14.49 -11.91
C LEU A 304 2.61 -15.46 -12.28
N MET A 305 2.75 -16.29 -13.31
CA MET A 305 1.77 -17.31 -13.67
C MET A 305 2.25 -18.70 -13.24
N ASN A 306 1.38 -19.47 -12.59
CA ASN A 306 1.66 -20.85 -12.23
C ASN A 306 1.29 -21.84 -13.36
N GLU A 307 1.67 -23.12 -13.21
CA GLU A 307 1.43 -24.17 -14.19
C GLU A 307 -0.07 -24.44 -14.45
N ASP A 308 -0.93 -24.14 -13.47
CA ASP A 308 -2.38 -24.29 -13.57
C ASP A 308 -3.08 -23.10 -14.23
N GLY A 309 -2.34 -22.05 -14.64
CA GLY A 309 -2.86 -20.82 -15.23
C GLY A 309 -3.40 -19.79 -14.22
N GLY A 310 -3.19 -20.01 -12.93
CA GLY A 310 -3.41 -19.01 -11.89
C GLY A 310 -2.26 -18.01 -11.82
N PHE A 311 -2.49 -16.89 -11.12
CA PHE A 311 -1.46 -15.86 -10.96
C PHE A 311 -1.10 -15.65 -9.49
N TYR A 312 0.20 -15.49 -9.22
CA TYR A 312 0.70 -14.95 -7.96
C TYR A 312 0.45 -13.45 -7.91
N CYS A 313 0.18 -12.91 -6.71
CA CYS A 313 -0.15 -11.48 -6.54
C CYS A 313 1.08 -10.58 -6.65
N ALA A 314 2.26 -11.08 -6.32
CA ALA A 314 3.48 -10.29 -6.27
C ALA A 314 4.74 -11.15 -6.39
N LEU A 315 5.83 -10.48 -6.79
CA LEU A 315 7.20 -10.91 -6.56
C LEU A 315 7.78 -10.03 -5.44
N ASP A 316 8.37 -10.68 -4.42
CA ASP A 316 8.95 -9.99 -3.27
C ASP A 316 10.12 -9.07 -3.66
N ALA A 317 10.31 -7.99 -2.90
CA ALA A 317 11.48 -7.14 -3.03
C ALA A 317 12.76 -7.85 -2.54
N ASP A 318 12.61 -8.71 -1.53
CA ASP A 318 13.71 -9.44 -0.91
C ASP A 318 13.93 -10.77 -1.61
N SER A 319 15.17 -11.09 -1.89
CA SER A 319 15.60 -12.35 -2.49
C SER A 319 16.92 -12.82 -1.89
N LEU A 320 17.24 -14.09 -2.06
CA LEU A 320 18.48 -14.65 -1.56
C LEU A 320 19.67 -14.11 -2.37
N ASN A 321 20.63 -13.53 -1.68
CA ASN A 321 21.94 -13.16 -2.25
C ASN A 321 22.85 -14.39 -2.40
N ALA A 322 24.06 -14.19 -2.90
CA ALA A 322 25.05 -15.27 -3.11
C ALA A 322 25.46 -16.00 -1.81
N GLU A 323 25.21 -15.40 -0.65
CA GLU A 323 25.52 -15.96 0.68
C GLU A 323 24.27 -16.59 1.35
N ASN A 324 23.16 -16.73 0.62
CA ASN A 324 21.86 -17.21 1.11
C ASN A 324 21.23 -16.33 2.21
N HIS A 325 21.55 -15.04 2.22
CA HIS A 325 20.85 -14.07 3.05
C HIS A 325 19.77 -13.36 2.24
N LEU A 326 18.63 -13.05 2.87
CA LEU A 326 17.59 -12.22 2.27
C LEU A 326 18.11 -10.78 2.16
N GLU A 327 18.04 -10.23 0.96
CA GLU A 327 18.48 -8.86 0.66
C GLU A 327 17.55 -8.24 -0.39
N GLU A 328 17.18 -6.98 -0.21
CA GLU A 328 16.35 -6.27 -1.17
C GLU A 328 17.09 -6.13 -2.51
N GLY A 329 16.44 -6.60 -3.58
CA GLY A 329 16.98 -6.51 -4.94
C GLY A 329 18.11 -7.47 -5.26
N ALA A 330 18.48 -8.44 -4.39
CA ALA A 330 19.56 -9.40 -4.63
C ALA A 330 19.36 -10.20 -5.92
N PHE A 331 18.13 -10.58 -6.25
CA PHE A 331 17.78 -11.27 -7.47
C PHE A 331 18.14 -10.47 -8.74
N MET A 332 17.93 -9.17 -8.71
CA MET A 332 18.30 -8.26 -9.81
C MET A 332 19.82 -8.14 -9.94
N CYS A 333 20.55 -8.08 -8.82
CA CYS A 333 22.01 -8.04 -8.82
C CYS A 333 22.64 -9.34 -9.32
N GLY A 334 22.09 -10.50 -8.97
CA GLY A 334 22.62 -11.82 -9.36
C GLY A 334 22.53 -12.10 -10.86
N LYS A 335 21.54 -11.54 -11.56
CA LYS A 335 21.42 -11.70 -13.02
C LYS A 335 22.39 -10.82 -13.84
N PHE A 336 22.93 -9.77 -13.25
CA PHE A 336 23.89 -8.88 -13.90
C PHE A 336 25.36 -9.32 -13.69
N LEU A 337 25.64 -10.28 -12.80
CA LEU A 337 26.99 -10.75 -12.46
C LEU A 337 27.37 -12.09 -13.13
N ASN A 338 26.47 -12.71 -13.88
CA ASN A 338 26.69 -13.90 -14.71
C ASN A 338 26.43 -13.58 -16.19
#